data_fca4dc4d99b5ae9a6513d37dd26b62ac
#
_entry.id   fca4dc4d99b5ae9a6513d37dd26b62ac
#
_cell.length_a   1.000
_cell.length_b   1.000
_cell.length_c   1.000
_cell.angle_alpha   90.00
_cell.angle_beta   90.00
_cell.angle_gamma   90.00
#
_symmetry.space_group_name_H-M   'P 1'
#
loop_
_entity.id
_entity.type
_entity.pdbx_description
1 polymer ?
#
loop_
_entity_poly.entity_id
_entity_poly.type
_entity_poly.pdbx_seq_one_letter_code
_entity_poly.pdbx_strand_id
1 'polypeptide(L)'
;GGKEGWRGDLMWLKSDNRAQAKTEMYVGTLEHVADAGTVGLTYIDTTNVDKQYASPAQLERDGMKTYSLRATGNAGVKDLFLSGEYAKQDKPHAANEDAWYLEAGWTFSDAPWKPYASYRYSRFSEGYDTLFYGFSRGFGTWFQGEVAGNYAGPFNSNSRIQQLKFTVSPLENLNLGAMYFNYDTIDRDLGNTDGHEVDLYAEWHLNDHLTVMPLIGLFQPDKSADQGGTQLGNNDRNLYSQVI
;
A
#
# COMPACT_ATOMS: atom_id res chain seq x y z
N GLY A 1 -1.77 18.03 -13.85
CA GLY A 1 -0.78 17.29 -14.61
C GLY A 1 0.60 17.91 -14.41
N GLY A 2 1.58 17.07 -14.07
CA GLY A 2 2.97 17.50 -14.00
C GLY A 2 3.53 17.74 -15.39
N LYS A 3 4.59 18.56 -15.49
CA LYS A 3 5.30 18.75 -16.75
C LYS A 3 5.94 17.42 -17.17
N GLU A 4 5.89 17.10 -18.46
CA GLU A 4 6.63 16.00 -19.06
C GLU A 4 8.14 16.16 -18.85
N GLY A 5 8.84 15.03 -18.80
CA GLY A 5 10.28 14.99 -18.70
C GLY A 5 10.79 14.24 -17.47
N TRP A 6 12.08 14.41 -17.22
CA TRP A 6 12.77 13.77 -16.12
C TRP A 6 12.62 14.55 -14.82
N ARG A 7 12.47 13.81 -13.72
CA ARG A 7 12.53 14.31 -12.34
C ARG A 7 13.48 13.43 -11.56
N GLY A 8 14.21 14.03 -10.62
CA GLY A 8 15.08 13.30 -9.71
C GLY A 8 15.12 13.97 -8.35
N ASP A 9 15.13 13.17 -7.29
CA ASP A 9 15.22 13.64 -5.93
C ASP A 9 16.31 12.85 -5.18
N LEU A 10 17.01 13.52 -4.31
CA LEU A 10 17.93 12.94 -3.34
C LEU A 10 17.51 13.38 -1.95
N MET A 11 17.35 12.42 -1.06
CA MET A 11 16.93 12.68 0.32
C MET A 11 17.84 11.96 1.29
N TRP A 12 18.11 12.60 2.42
CA TRP A 12 18.66 11.98 3.60
C TRP A 12 17.59 12.03 4.69
N LEU A 13 17.27 10.89 5.26
CA LEU A 13 16.25 10.75 6.29
C LEU A 13 16.90 10.13 7.53
N LYS A 14 16.61 10.71 8.69
CA LYS A 14 17.02 10.19 9.98
C LYS A 14 15.84 10.16 10.92
N SER A 15 15.56 8.99 11.48
CA SER A 15 14.54 8.85 12.51
C SER A 15 15.11 9.23 13.88
N ASP A 16 14.48 10.18 14.56
CA ASP A 16 14.78 10.46 15.97
C ASP A 16 14.04 9.51 16.93
N ASN A 17 13.12 8.70 16.40
CA ASN A 17 12.29 7.79 17.17
C ASN A 17 13.10 6.55 17.58
N ARG A 18 13.23 6.32 18.88
CA ARG A 18 13.85 5.10 19.44
C ARG A 18 13.11 3.83 19.02
N ALA A 19 11.78 3.87 18.90
CA ALA A 19 10.99 2.74 18.43
C ALA A 19 11.27 2.36 16.97
N GLN A 20 11.94 3.23 16.20
CA GLN A 20 12.44 2.97 14.84
C GLN A 20 13.97 2.79 14.82
N ALA A 21 14.58 2.50 15.98
CA ALA A 21 16.01 2.30 16.15
C ALA A 21 16.87 3.39 15.52
N LYS A 22 16.37 4.64 15.49
CA LYS A 22 17.02 5.81 14.90
C LYS A 22 17.64 5.59 13.53
N THR A 23 16.98 4.77 12.73
CA THR A 23 17.45 4.36 11.40
C THR A 23 17.71 5.57 10.50
N GLU A 24 18.84 5.56 9.79
CA GLU A 24 19.19 6.55 8.77
C GLU A 24 19.05 5.94 7.37
N MET A 25 18.63 6.75 6.40
CA MET A 25 18.45 6.32 5.02
C MET A 25 18.89 7.38 4.03
N TYR A 26 19.55 6.97 2.97
CA TYR A 26 19.78 7.76 1.76
C TYR A 26 18.85 7.27 0.68
N VAL A 27 18.06 8.16 0.11
CA VAL A 27 17.06 7.83 -0.91
C VAL A 27 17.34 8.59 -2.18
N GLY A 28 17.42 7.91 -3.29
CA GLY A 28 17.48 8.48 -4.63
C GLY A 28 16.29 8.05 -5.46
N THR A 29 15.63 8.99 -6.15
CA THR A 29 14.56 8.69 -7.09
C THR A 29 14.87 9.28 -8.46
N LEU A 30 14.44 8.59 -9.51
CA LEU A 30 14.48 9.07 -10.89
C LEU A 30 13.19 8.68 -11.58
N GLU A 31 12.48 9.65 -12.13
CA GLU A 31 11.23 9.42 -12.85
C GLU A 31 11.25 10.06 -14.24
N HIS A 32 10.62 9.40 -15.18
CA HIS A 32 10.26 9.97 -16.47
C HIS A 32 8.73 10.05 -16.58
N VAL A 33 8.24 11.26 -16.81
CA VAL A 33 6.81 11.55 -16.98
C VAL A 33 6.55 11.81 -18.46
N ALA A 34 5.58 11.10 -19.01
CA ALA A 34 5.07 11.27 -20.37
C ALA A 34 3.54 11.25 -20.34
N ASP A 35 2.89 11.63 -21.45
CA ASP A 35 1.42 11.63 -21.57
C ASP A 35 0.80 10.25 -21.25
N ALA A 36 1.45 9.18 -21.70
CA ALA A 36 0.96 7.82 -21.51
C ALA A 36 1.17 7.28 -20.07
N GLY A 37 1.98 7.95 -19.25
CA GLY A 37 2.26 7.54 -17.89
C GLY A 37 3.62 7.94 -17.36
N THR A 38 3.94 7.43 -16.18
CA THR A 38 5.20 7.66 -15.47
C THR A 38 5.91 6.33 -15.25
N VAL A 39 7.22 6.31 -15.47
CA VAL A 39 8.11 5.22 -15.06
C VAL A 39 9.14 5.78 -14.08
N GLY A 40 9.41 5.08 -12.98
CA GLY A 40 10.30 5.56 -11.94
C GLY A 40 11.15 4.46 -11.34
N LEU A 41 12.35 4.86 -10.90
CA LEU A 41 13.29 4.06 -10.14
C LEU A 41 13.47 4.69 -8.76
N THR A 42 13.59 3.86 -7.73
CA THR A 42 13.97 4.30 -6.38
C THR A 42 15.10 3.41 -5.87
N TYR A 43 16.09 4.03 -5.27
CA TYR A 43 17.15 3.36 -4.52
C TYR A 43 17.15 3.87 -3.09
N ILE A 44 17.20 2.97 -2.12
CA ILE A 44 17.30 3.30 -0.70
C ILE A 44 18.48 2.52 -0.12
N ASP A 45 19.39 3.23 0.54
CA ASP A 45 20.47 2.66 1.34
C ASP A 45 20.19 2.96 2.81
N THR A 46 19.91 1.92 3.59
CA THR A 46 19.59 2.04 5.00
C THR A 46 20.86 1.81 5.81
N THR A 47 21.24 2.80 6.62
CA THR A 47 22.47 2.81 7.38
C THR A 47 22.21 3.18 8.85
N ASN A 48 23.18 2.93 9.71
CA ASN A 48 23.19 3.43 11.10
C ASN A 48 21.94 3.09 11.91
N VAL A 49 21.67 1.81 12.08
CA VAL A 49 20.65 1.32 13.01
C VAL A 49 21.21 1.37 14.44
N ASP A 50 20.53 2.05 15.35
CA ASP A 50 20.93 2.11 16.77
C ASP A 50 20.66 0.78 17.47
N LYS A 51 21.70 -0.04 17.64
CA LYS A 51 21.63 -1.40 18.18
C LYS A 51 21.07 -1.45 19.62
N GLN A 52 21.11 -0.34 20.36
CA GLN A 52 20.58 -0.27 21.70
C GLN A 52 19.04 -0.36 21.74
N TYR A 53 18.39 0.13 20.69
CA TYR A 53 16.92 0.21 20.60
C TYR A 53 16.32 -0.71 19.55
N ALA A 54 17.14 -1.35 18.71
CA ALA A 54 16.69 -2.17 17.62
C ALA A 54 16.14 -3.52 18.09
N SER A 55 14.96 -3.89 17.57
CA SER A 55 14.49 -5.27 17.58
C SER A 55 15.31 -6.13 16.61
N PRO A 56 15.26 -7.47 16.71
CA PRO A 56 15.95 -8.34 15.73
C PRO A 56 15.63 -7.99 14.28
N ALA A 57 14.36 -7.75 13.94
CA ALA A 57 13.95 -7.37 12.59
C ALA A 57 14.51 -6.01 12.17
N GLN A 58 14.64 -5.04 13.08
CA GLN A 58 15.22 -3.74 12.77
C GLN A 58 16.75 -3.80 12.60
N LEU A 59 17.43 -4.76 13.23
CA LEU A 59 18.87 -4.99 12.99
C LEU A 59 19.16 -5.41 11.55
N GLU A 60 18.20 -6.09 10.89
CA GLU A 60 18.32 -6.48 9.48
C GLU A 60 18.34 -5.29 8.53
N ARG A 61 17.90 -4.10 8.97
CA ARG A 61 17.96 -2.85 8.21
C ARG A 61 19.37 -2.29 8.07
N ASP A 62 20.30 -2.68 8.95
CA ASP A 62 21.67 -2.13 8.93
C ASP A 62 22.40 -2.60 7.68
N GLY A 63 22.64 -1.69 6.74
CA GLY A 63 23.23 -1.96 5.43
C GLY A 63 22.26 -2.52 4.37
N MET A 64 20.96 -2.58 4.66
CA MET A 64 19.95 -3.02 3.69
C MET A 64 19.84 -2.05 2.52
N LYS A 65 19.77 -2.60 1.31
CA LYS A 65 19.57 -1.83 0.08
C LYS A 65 18.24 -2.22 -0.55
N THR A 66 17.43 -1.22 -0.87
CA THR A 66 16.15 -1.43 -1.54
C THR A 66 16.17 -0.80 -2.93
N TYR A 67 15.76 -1.56 -3.92
CA TYR A 67 15.61 -1.14 -5.31
C TYR A 67 14.15 -1.27 -5.69
N SER A 68 13.56 -0.22 -6.27
CA SER A 68 12.19 -0.28 -6.77
C SER A 68 12.12 0.21 -8.22
N LEU A 69 11.34 -0.49 -9.02
CA LEU A 69 10.92 -0.07 -10.36
C LEU A 69 9.40 0.03 -10.36
N ARG A 70 8.87 1.19 -10.76
CA ARG A 70 7.44 1.44 -10.83
C ARG A 70 7.03 2.02 -12.16
N ALA A 71 5.79 1.74 -12.55
CA ALA A 71 5.14 2.37 -13.69
C ALA A 71 3.66 2.59 -13.38
N THR A 72 3.11 3.72 -13.86
CA THR A 72 1.68 4.02 -13.76
C THR A 72 1.25 4.87 -14.93
N GLY A 73 0.06 4.63 -15.48
CA GLY A 73 -0.47 5.40 -16.61
C GLY A 73 -1.58 4.66 -17.34
N ASN A 74 -1.84 5.09 -18.57
CA ASN A 74 -2.86 4.51 -19.43
C ASN A 74 -2.29 3.83 -20.68
N ALA A 75 -0.97 3.78 -20.83
CA ALA A 75 -0.28 3.21 -21.99
C ALA A 75 -0.78 3.77 -23.36
N GLY A 76 -1.26 5.02 -23.37
CA GLY A 76 -1.84 5.67 -24.57
C GLY A 76 -3.27 5.23 -24.90
N VAL A 77 -3.92 4.43 -24.07
CA VAL A 77 -5.31 3.95 -24.27
C VAL A 77 -6.25 4.76 -23.38
N LYS A 78 -7.22 5.44 -24.01
CA LYS A 78 -8.26 6.17 -23.26
C LYS A 78 -8.97 5.22 -22.29
N ASP A 79 -9.33 5.73 -21.12
CA ASP A 79 -10.10 5.02 -20.10
C ASP A 79 -9.38 3.83 -19.42
N LEU A 80 -8.23 3.41 -19.93
CA LEU A 80 -7.39 2.39 -19.28
C LEU A 80 -6.56 3.02 -18.15
N PHE A 81 -6.45 2.30 -17.04
CA PHE A 81 -5.49 2.56 -15.98
C PHE A 81 -4.64 1.32 -15.74
N LEU A 82 -3.32 1.50 -15.73
CA LEU A 82 -2.35 0.47 -15.38
C LEU A 82 -1.41 1.02 -14.31
N SER A 83 -1.07 0.21 -13.33
CA SER A 83 -0.05 0.54 -12.34
C SER A 83 0.64 -0.72 -11.86
N GLY A 84 1.94 -0.60 -11.57
CA GLY A 84 2.70 -1.69 -10.99
C GLY A 84 4.00 -1.20 -10.41
N GLU A 85 4.50 -1.93 -9.42
CA GLU A 85 5.80 -1.72 -8.81
C GLU A 85 6.39 -3.07 -8.41
N TYR A 86 7.70 -3.21 -8.56
CA TYR A 86 8.49 -4.28 -8.01
C TYR A 86 9.59 -3.68 -7.14
N ALA A 87 9.70 -4.14 -5.90
CA ALA A 87 10.74 -3.75 -4.97
C ALA A 87 11.52 -4.97 -4.51
N LYS A 88 12.85 -4.86 -4.50
CA LYS A 88 13.78 -5.87 -3.99
C LYS A 88 14.60 -5.29 -2.86
N GLN A 89 14.76 -6.06 -1.80
CA GLN A 89 15.59 -5.75 -0.65
C GLN A 89 16.75 -6.74 -0.55
N ASP A 90 17.97 -6.22 -0.62
CA ASP A 90 19.20 -6.95 -0.35
C ASP A 90 19.60 -6.70 1.11
N LYS A 91 19.47 -7.72 1.96
CA LYS A 91 19.74 -7.68 3.40
C LYS A 91 21.08 -8.35 3.70
N PRO A 92 22.08 -7.64 4.27
CA PRO A 92 23.39 -8.24 4.55
C PRO A 92 23.39 -9.37 5.57
N HIS A 93 22.39 -9.37 6.47
CA HIS A 93 22.33 -10.24 7.64
C HIS A 93 21.09 -11.14 7.67
N ALA A 94 20.31 -11.18 6.59
CA ALA A 94 19.09 -11.96 6.46
C ALA A 94 18.86 -12.39 5.01
N ALA A 95 17.80 -13.14 4.75
CA ALA A 95 17.38 -13.45 3.39
C ALA A 95 16.97 -12.19 2.63
N ASN A 96 17.23 -12.18 1.32
CA ASN A 96 16.72 -11.12 0.45
C ASN A 96 15.22 -11.25 0.29
N GLU A 97 14.54 -10.10 0.23
CA GLU A 97 13.10 -10.02 0.20
C GLU A 97 12.61 -9.26 -1.03
N ASP A 98 11.37 -9.49 -1.40
CA ASP A 98 10.74 -8.78 -2.50
C ASP A 98 9.26 -8.46 -2.22
N ALA A 99 8.79 -7.42 -2.86
CA ALA A 99 7.38 -7.11 -2.90
C ALA A 99 7.00 -6.55 -4.27
N TRP A 100 5.77 -6.79 -4.70
CA TRP A 100 5.28 -6.24 -5.95
C TRP A 100 3.75 -6.14 -5.97
N TYR A 101 3.26 -5.24 -6.80
CA TYR A 101 1.86 -5.22 -7.17
C TYR A 101 1.66 -4.96 -8.66
N LEU A 102 0.53 -5.40 -9.17
CA LEU A 102 0.00 -5.05 -10.47
C LEU A 102 -1.46 -4.65 -10.33
N GLU A 103 -1.86 -3.58 -10.98
CA GLU A 103 -3.23 -3.09 -11.01
C GLU A 103 -3.63 -2.75 -12.44
N ALA A 104 -4.84 -3.15 -12.81
CA ALA A 104 -5.49 -2.72 -14.03
C ALA A 104 -6.90 -2.22 -13.73
N GLY A 105 -7.30 -1.14 -14.37
CA GLY A 105 -8.61 -0.53 -14.19
C GLY A 105 -9.15 0.04 -15.49
N TRP A 106 -10.46 0.23 -15.51
CA TRP A 106 -11.17 0.78 -16.65
C TRP A 106 -12.23 1.77 -16.22
N THR A 107 -12.28 2.93 -16.88
CA THR A 107 -13.33 3.92 -16.71
C THR A 107 -14.36 3.76 -17.83
N PHE A 108 -15.62 3.56 -17.50
CA PHE A 108 -16.71 3.52 -18.47
C PHE A 108 -17.19 4.95 -18.73
N SER A 109 -16.37 5.76 -19.42
CA SER A 109 -16.57 7.20 -19.55
C SER A 109 -17.86 7.60 -20.28
N ASP A 110 -18.40 6.71 -21.13
CA ASP A 110 -19.64 6.93 -21.88
C ASP A 110 -20.90 6.47 -21.12
N ALA A 111 -20.74 5.80 -19.95
CA ALA A 111 -21.86 5.37 -19.12
C ALA A 111 -22.28 6.47 -18.13
N PRO A 112 -23.56 6.50 -17.70
CA PRO A 112 -23.99 7.36 -16.62
C PRO A 112 -23.14 7.17 -15.37
N TRP A 113 -22.83 8.27 -14.67
CA TRP A 113 -22.00 8.32 -13.47
C TRP A 113 -20.54 7.87 -13.67
N LYS A 114 -20.10 7.63 -14.92
CA LYS A 114 -18.75 7.23 -15.30
C LYS A 114 -18.16 6.15 -14.37
N PRO A 115 -18.75 4.96 -14.29
CA PRO A 115 -18.25 3.91 -13.42
C PRO A 115 -16.78 3.60 -13.71
N TYR A 116 -16.03 3.32 -12.64
CA TYR A 116 -14.66 2.82 -12.73
C TYR A 116 -14.55 1.52 -11.98
N ALA A 117 -13.87 0.55 -12.55
CA ALA A 117 -13.55 -0.71 -11.89
C ALA A 117 -12.05 -0.99 -12.01
N SER A 118 -11.42 -1.47 -10.94
CA SER A 118 -10.05 -1.98 -11.00
C SER A 118 -9.86 -3.25 -10.19
N TYR A 119 -8.87 -4.03 -10.61
CA TYR A 119 -8.36 -5.16 -9.86
C TYR A 119 -6.87 -4.95 -9.62
N ARG A 120 -6.42 -5.17 -8.36
CA ARG A 120 -5.03 -5.17 -7.96
C ARG A 120 -4.69 -6.46 -7.25
N TYR A 121 -3.53 -7.00 -7.59
CA TYR A 121 -2.89 -8.07 -6.86
C TYR A 121 -1.55 -7.57 -6.30
N SER A 122 -1.31 -7.81 -5.02
CA SER A 122 -0.08 -7.45 -4.32
C SER A 122 0.51 -8.68 -3.65
N ARG A 123 1.84 -8.77 -3.61
CA ARG A 123 2.58 -9.78 -2.86
C ARG A 123 3.71 -9.12 -2.10
N PHE A 124 3.86 -9.50 -0.84
CA PHE A 124 4.95 -9.11 0.04
C PHE A 124 5.58 -10.38 0.59
N SER A 125 6.86 -10.62 0.33
CA SER A 125 7.57 -11.79 0.86
C SER A 125 7.60 -11.80 2.38
N GLU A 126 8.00 -12.90 2.96
CA GLU A 126 7.81 -13.23 4.38
C GLU A 126 8.48 -12.25 5.33
N GLY A 127 9.67 -11.80 4.98
CA GLY A 127 10.45 -10.83 5.75
C GLY A 127 10.58 -9.45 5.10
N TYR A 128 9.71 -9.11 4.14
CA TYR A 128 9.77 -7.80 3.50
C TYR A 128 9.57 -6.68 4.51
N ASP A 129 10.48 -5.72 4.53
CA ASP A 129 10.44 -4.56 5.42
C ASP A 129 9.93 -3.33 4.67
N THR A 130 8.73 -2.91 4.96
CA THR A 130 8.22 -1.63 4.48
C THR A 130 8.86 -0.50 5.26
N LEU A 131 9.96 0.01 4.78
CA LEU A 131 10.60 1.23 5.32
C LEU A 131 9.63 2.40 5.36
N PHE A 132 8.77 2.47 4.33
CA PHE A 132 7.63 3.35 4.25
C PHE A 132 6.36 2.52 4.09
N TYR A 133 5.21 3.09 4.40
CA TYR A 133 3.93 2.43 4.26
C TYR A 133 3.59 2.17 2.80
N GLY A 134 3.55 0.90 2.41
CA GLY A 134 3.12 0.46 1.09
C GLY A 134 4.11 0.85 -0.03
N PHE A 135 3.58 0.86 -1.24
CA PHE A 135 4.31 1.26 -2.44
C PHE A 135 4.17 2.77 -2.69
N SER A 136 4.93 3.33 -3.64
CA SER A 136 4.93 4.76 -3.97
C SER A 136 3.56 5.35 -4.31
N ARG A 137 2.63 4.51 -4.76
CA ARG A 137 1.22 4.82 -4.94
C ARG A 137 0.41 4.13 -3.84
N GLY A 138 -0.19 4.86 -2.96
CA GLY A 138 -1.05 4.30 -1.93
C GLY A 138 -0.35 4.20 -0.59
N PHE A 139 -0.10 5.34 -0.02
CA PHE A 139 0.26 5.43 1.38
C PHE A 139 -0.98 5.17 2.25
N GLY A 140 -0.72 4.55 3.40
CA GLY A 140 -1.74 4.27 4.37
C GLY A 140 -2.49 2.97 4.11
N THR A 141 -3.47 2.72 4.96
CA THR A 141 -4.18 1.44 5.06
C THR A 141 -5.10 1.15 3.87
N TRP A 142 -5.55 2.16 3.17
CA TRP A 142 -6.40 2.03 1.97
C TRP A 142 -5.79 1.15 0.87
N PHE A 143 -4.46 1.06 0.83
CA PHE A 143 -3.78 0.21 -0.12
C PHE A 143 -3.86 -1.27 0.25
N GLN A 144 -3.87 -1.59 1.54
CA GLN A 144 -3.94 -2.94 2.09
C GLN A 144 -5.25 -3.25 2.83
N GLY A 145 -6.22 -2.37 2.82
CA GLY A 145 -7.45 -2.45 3.57
C GLY A 145 -7.49 -1.50 4.76
N GLU A 146 -8.58 -0.76 4.91
CA GLU A 146 -8.69 0.27 5.94
C GLU A 146 -8.93 -0.32 7.32
N VAL A 147 -9.82 -1.31 7.42
CA VAL A 147 -10.17 -1.94 8.70
C VAL A 147 -9.06 -2.88 9.15
N ALA A 148 -8.62 -3.78 8.28
CA ALA A 148 -7.53 -4.71 8.56
C ALA A 148 -6.26 -3.97 8.96
N GLY A 149 -5.92 -2.89 8.26
CA GLY A 149 -4.77 -2.04 8.57
C GLY A 149 -4.84 -1.38 9.93
N ASN A 150 -6.02 -0.99 10.39
CA ASN A 150 -6.20 -0.37 11.71
C ASN A 150 -6.22 -1.38 12.86
N TYR A 151 -6.77 -2.59 12.65
CA TYR A 151 -6.91 -3.60 13.71
C TYR A 151 -5.71 -4.55 13.83
N ALA A 152 -5.13 -4.96 12.72
CA ALA A 152 -4.07 -5.97 12.70
C ALA A 152 -2.72 -5.42 12.20
N GLY A 153 -2.66 -4.14 11.84
CA GLY A 153 -1.54 -3.53 11.12
C GLY A 153 -1.62 -3.80 9.61
N PRO A 154 -0.98 -2.98 8.80
CA PRO A 154 -1.01 -3.16 7.36
C PRO A 154 -0.35 -4.48 6.99
N PHE A 155 -1.01 -5.25 6.14
CA PHE A 155 -0.52 -6.54 5.65
C PHE A 155 0.50 -6.33 4.52
N ASN A 156 1.67 -5.84 4.86
CA ASN A 156 2.75 -5.49 3.94
C ASN A 156 4.03 -6.34 4.13
N SER A 157 3.87 -7.50 4.75
CA SER A 157 4.85 -8.56 4.92
C SER A 157 4.12 -9.88 4.98
N ASN A 158 4.71 -10.96 4.48
CA ASN A 158 4.17 -12.31 4.53
C ASN A 158 2.73 -12.45 3.98
N SER A 159 2.40 -11.70 2.93
CA SER A 159 1.00 -11.62 2.47
C SER A 159 0.84 -11.50 0.97
N ARG A 160 -0.30 -12.00 0.48
CA ARG A 160 -0.86 -11.75 -0.84
C ARG A 160 -2.20 -11.07 -0.66
N ILE A 161 -2.45 -10.01 -1.40
CA ILE A 161 -3.67 -9.22 -1.28
C ILE A 161 -4.28 -9.06 -2.66
N GLN A 162 -5.55 -9.43 -2.79
CA GLN A 162 -6.38 -9.14 -3.95
C GLN A 162 -7.32 -8.02 -3.60
N GLN A 163 -7.39 -6.99 -4.42
CA GLN A 163 -8.32 -5.88 -4.25
C GLN A 163 -9.17 -5.72 -5.50
N LEU A 164 -10.48 -5.65 -5.31
CA LEU A 164 -11.43 -5.13 -6.29
C LEU A 164 -11.88 -3.76 -5.82
N LYS A 165 -11.88 -2.78 -6.72
CA LYS A 165 -12.38 -1.44 -6.47
C LYS A 165 -13.42 -1.08 -7.51
N PHE A 166 -14.51 -0.48 -7.06
CA PHE A 166 -15.56 0.08 -7.92
C PHE A 166 -15.91 1.48 -7.43
N THR A 167 -16.01 2.43 -8.37
CA THR A 167 -16.45 3.79 -8.04
C THR A 167 -17.43 4.31 -9.06
N VAL A 168 -18.30 5.25 -8.64
CA VAL A 168 -19.21 6.00 -9.48
C VAL A 168 -19.22 7.47 -9.05
N SER A 169 -19.44 8.36 -10.01
CA SER A 169 -19.57 9.83 -9.76
C SER A 169 -20.97 10.30 -10.12
N PRO A 170 -21.97 10.11 -9.21
CA PRO A 170 -23.36 10.52 -9.49
C PRO A 170 -23.54 12.03 -9.62
N LEU A 171 -22.65 12.81 -9.01
CA LEU A 171 -22.55 14.27 -9.11
C LEU A 171 -21.11 14.65 -9.42
N GLU A 172 -20.90 15.87 -9.95
CA GLU A 172 -19.56 16.38 -10.27
C GLU A 172 -18.66 16.50 -9.04
N ASN A 173 -19.24 16.68 -7.88
CA ASN A 173 -18.55 16.86 -6.60
C ASN A 173 -18.71 15.69 -5.63
N LEU A 174 -19.24 14.55 -6.08
CA LEU A 174 -19.48 13.37 -5.25
C LEU A 174 -19.00 12.10 -5.94
N ASN A 175 -18.05 11.42 -5.34
CA ASN A 175 -17.63 10.07 -5.69
C ASN A 175 -18.09 9.09 -4.62
N LEU A 176 -18.68 7.97 -5.04
CA LEU A 176 -19.02 6.84 -4.17
C LEU A 176 -18.12 5.67 -4.55
N GLY A 177 -17.62 4.96 -3.57
CA GLY A 177 -16.72 3.84 -3.78
C GLY A 177 -17.02 2.64 -2.92
N ALA A 178 -16.71 1.47 -3.46
CA ALA A 178 -16.69 0.20 -2.75
C ALA A 178 -15.35 -0.49 -3.03
N MET A 179 -14.77 -1.12 -2.01
CA MET A 179 -13.57 -1.95 -2.13
C MET A 179 -13.83 -3.30 -1.48
N TYR A 180 -13.27 -4.34 -2.07
CA TYR A 180 -13.20 -5.66 -1.49
C TYR A 180 -11.75 -6.12 -1.46
N PHE A 181 -11.32 -6.64 -0.33
CA PHE A 181 -9.99 -7.20 -0.15
C PHE A 181 -10.11 -8.66 0.25
N ASN A 182 -9.20 -9.48 -0.30
CA ASN A 182 -8.96 -10.83 0.16
C ASN A 182 -7.48 -10.96 0.53
N TYR A 183 -7.23 -11.43 1.73
CA TYR A 183 -5.90 -11.60 2.31
C TYR A 183 -5.56 -13.07 2.39
N ASP A 184 -4.36 -13.45 1.94
CA ASP A 184 -3.83 -14.80 2.01
C ASP A 184 -2.37 -14.74 2.50
N THR A 185 -2.08 -15.50 3.53
CA THR A 185 -0.74 -15.60 4.15
C THR A 185 0.15 -16.50 3.31
N ILE A 186 1.42 -16.13 3.12
CA ILE A 186 2.40 -16.94 2.40
C ILE A 186 2.90 -18.06 3.30
N ASP A 187 3.46 -17.73 4.44
CA ASP A 187 3.95 -18.67 5.46
C ASP A 187 3.12 -18.53 6.75
N ARG A 188 2.27 -19.53 7.01
CA ARG A 188 1.36 -19.54 8.15
C ARG A 188 2.05 -19.90 9.48
N ASP A 189 3.30 -20.37 9.46
CA ASP A 189 4.09 -20.61 10.67
C ASP A 189 4.61 -19.29 11.26
N LEU A 190 4.70 -18.23 10.46
CA LEU A 190 5.07 -16.88 10.90
C LEU A 190 3.87 -16.03 11.36
N GLY A 191 2.67 -16.55 11.25
CA GLY A 191 1.41 -15.88 11.59
C GLY A 191 0.38 -16.05 10.48
N ASN A 192 -0.87 -15.71 10.76
CA ASN A 192 -1.96 -15.88 9.80
C ASN A 192 -2.74 -14.58 9.65
N THR A 193 -2.69 -13.99 8.43
CA THR A 193 -3.42 -12.79 8.04
C THR A 193 -4.61 -13.09 7.13
N ASP A 194 -4.96 -14.40 6.96
CA ASP A 194 -6.07 -14.80 6.11
C ASP A 194 -7.37 -14.13 6.56
N GLY A 195 -8.13 -13.62 5.62
CA GLY A 195 -9.38 -12.93 5.89
C GLY A 195 -9.87 -12.12 4.68
N HIS A 196 -10.95 -11.38 4.89
CA HIS A 196 -11.49 -10.52 3.86
C HIS A 196 -12.09 -9.23 4.45
N GLU A 197 -12.16 -8.20 3.62
CA GLU A 197 -12.69 -6.89 4.00
C GLU A 197 -13.56 -6.30 2.90
N VAL A 198 -14.59 -5.57 3.32
CA VAL A 198 -15.41 -4.74 2.44
C VAL A 198 -15.45 -3.34 3.01
N ASP A 199 -15.08 -2.36 2.19
CA ASP A 199 -15.17 -0.93 2.51
C ASP A 199 -16.14 -0.23 1.59
N LEU A 200 -16.98 0.64 2.17
CA LEU A 200 -17.83 1.58 1.45
C LEU A 200 -17.43 3.00 1.86
N TYR A 201 -17.26 3.88 0.89
CA TYR A 201 -16.88 5.25 1.17
C TYR A 201 -17.50 6.26 0.21
N ALA A 202 -17.52 7.49 0.62
CA ALA A 202 -17.80 8.62 -0.26
C ALA A 202 -16.67 9.64 -0.18
N GLU A 203 -16.44 10.38 -1.25
CA GLU A 203 -15.62 11.56 -1.30
C GLU A 203 -16.51 12.71 -1.81
N TRP A 204 -16.83 13.64 -0.92
CA TRP A 204 -17.77 14.71 -1.19
C TRP A 204 -17.09 16.07 -1.04
N HIS A 205 -16.84 16.71 -2.17
CA HIS A 205 -16.32 18.08 -2.25
C HIS A 205 -17.47 19.06 -2.06
N LEU A 206 -17.70 19.50 -0.82
CA LEU A 206 -18.78 20.45 -0.50
C LEU A 206 -18.51 21.83 -1.10
N ASN A 207 -17.25 22.24 -1.12
CA ASN A 207 -16.75 23.48 -1.75
C ASN A 207 -15.22 23.39 -1.93
N ASP A 208 -14.57 24.47 -2.41
CA ASP A 208 -13.14 24.53 -2.70
C ASP A 208 -12.23 24.33 -1.46
N HIS A 209 -12.79 24.36 -0.25
CA HIS A 209 -12.05 24.30 1.01
C HIS A 209 -12.43 23.11 1.89
N LEU A 210 -13.52 22.43 1.58
CA LEU A 210 -14.06 21.36 2.43
C LEU A 210 -14.41 20.12 1.60
N THR A 211 -13.72 19.04 1.89
CA THR A 211 -14.05 17.70 1.43
C THR A 211 -14.39 16.83 2.63
N VAL A 212 -15.45 16.08 2.55
CA VAL A 212 -15.89 15.14 3.59
C VAL A 212 -15.80 13.72 3.04
N MET A 213 -15.10 12.84 3.74
CA MET A 213 -14.87 11.45 3.32
C MET A 213 -15.34 10.47 4.40
N PRO A 214 -16.65 10.15 4.46
CA PRO A 214 -17.14 9.07 5.33
C PRO A 214 -16.73 7.71 4.75
N LEU A 215 -16.36 6.81 5.65
CA LEU A 215 -16.06 5.42 5.37
C LEU A 215 -16.72 4.52 6.41
N ILE A 216 -17.21 3.38 5.95
CA ILE A 216 -17.60 2.25 6.78
C ILE A 216 -16.96 0.98 6.21
N GLY A 217 -16.31 0.19 7.05
CA GLY A 217 -15.62 -1.02 6.64
C GLY A 217 -15.92 -2.20 7.57
N LEU A 218 -15.83 -3.38 7.01
CA LEU A 218 -16.06 -4.66 7.69
C LEU A 218 -14.91 -5.60 7.36
N PHE A 219 -14.09 -5.91 8.35
CA PHE A 219 -13.02 -6.90 8.24
C PHE A 219 -13.41 -8.18 8.98
N GLN A 220 -13.24 -9.32 8.33
CA GLN A 220 -13.45 -10.65 8.87
C GLN A 220 -12.15 -11.43 8.81
N PRO A 221 -11.42 -11.63 9.93
CA PRO A 221 -10.28 -12.55 9.97
C PRO A 221 -10.77 -14.00 9.93
N ASP A 222 -10.02 -14.89 9.31
CA ASP A 222 -10.35 -16.32 9.24
C ASP A 222 -9.93 -17.06 10.51
N LYS A 223 -8.96 -16.53 11.25
CA LYS A 223 -8.37 -17.16 12.44
C LYS A 223 -8.39 -16.21 13.64
N SER A 224 -8.75 -16.76 14.79
CA SER A 224 -8.55 -16.10 16.09
C SER A 224 -7.08 -16.16 16.54
N ALA A 225 -6.72 -15.38 17.56
CA ALA A 225 -5.35 -15.31 18.07
C ALA A 225 -4.82 -16.68 18.56
N ASP A 226 -5.67 -17.49 19.21
CA ASP A 226 -5.34 -18.85 19.68
C ASP A 226 -5.19 -19.86 18.53
N GLN A 227 -5.65 -19.52 17.33
CA GLN A 227 -5.48 -20.28 16.10
C GLN A 227 -4.31 -19.78 15.22
N GLY A 228 -3.48 -18.87 15.74
CA GLY A 228 -2.36 -18.28 15.02
C GLY A 228 -2.72 -17.04 14.20
N GLY A 229 -3.93 -16.51 14.35
CA GLY A 229 -4.35 -15.27 13.71
C GLY A 229 -3.67 -14.04 14.33
N THR A 230 -3.66 -12.93 13.60
CA THR A 230 -3.06 -11.66 14.04
C THR A 230 -3.99 -10.81 14.88
N GLN A 231 -5.29 -11.09 14.89
CA GLN A 231 -6.26 -10.37 15.69
C GLN A 231 -6.20 -10.82 17.16
N LEU A 232 -6.22 -9.86 18.06
CA LEU A 232 -6.32 -10.12 19.50
C LEU A 232 -7.75 -10.59 19.83
N GLY A 233 -7.88 -11.81 20.37
CA GLY A 233 -9.15 -12.40 20.78
C GLY A 233 -9.71 -13.40 19.77
N ASN A 234 -10.97 -13.22 19.41
CA ASN A 234 -11.69 -14.13 18.51
C ASN A 234 -11.51 -13.76 17.03
N ASN A 235 -12.18 -14.46 16.13
CA ASN A 235 -12.23 -14.18 14.70
C ASN A 235 -13.57 -13.53 14.29
N ASP A 236 -14.20 -12.79 15.19
CA ASP A 236 -15.43 -12.07 14.88
C ASP A 236 -15.17 -10.93 13.90
N ARG A 237 -16.26 -10.48 13.27
CA ARG A 237 -16.22 -9.37 12.33
C ARG A 237 -15.94 -8.05 13.03
N ASN A 238 -14.98 -7.30 12.50
CA ASN A 238 -14.66 -5.96 12.95
C ASN A 238 -15.38 -4.93 12.08
N LEU A 239 -16.16 -4.07 12.73
CA LEU A 239 -16.79 -2.91 12.11
C LEU A 239 -15.96 -1.68 12.44
N TYR A 240 -15.65 -0.91 11.41
CA TYR A 240 -14.97 0.36 11.52
C TYR A 240 -15.74 1.46 10.79
N SER A 241 -15.76 2.65 11.33
CA SER A 241 -16.30 3.82 10.66
C SER A 241 -15.47 5.04 10.97
N GLN A 242 -15.26 5.89 9.98
CA GLN A 242 -14.58 7.18 10.14
C GLN A 242 -15.19 8.24 9.24
N VAL A 243 -14.94 9.48 9.60
CA VAL A 243 -15.21 10.66 8.76
C VAL A 243 -13.96 11.52 8.80
N ILE A 244 -13.45 11.85 7.63
CA ILE A 244 -12.29 12.72 7.44
C ILE A 244 -12.77 14.03 6.80
#